data_c54e14b3ed21867b8cd580a8411a1856
#
_entry.id   c54e14b3ed21867b8cd580a8411a1856
#
_cell.length_a   1.000
_cell.length_b   1.000
_cell.length_c   1.000
_cell.angle_alpha   90.00
_cell.angle_beta   90.00
_cell.angle_gamma   90.00
#
_symmetry.space_group_name_H-M   'P 1'
#
loop_
_entity.id
_entity.type
_entity.pdbx_description
1 polymer ?
#
loop_
_entity_poly.entity_id
_entity_poly.type
_entity_poly.pdbx_seq_one_letter_code
_entity_poly.pdbx_strand_id
1 'polypeptide(L)'
;MMNQREQLSSVTNSIELKERVKDMVITSPDFVYEKMSFFSILQEKGLGNINVLDYMDKAVDKVMNTPEDVCLNAFREMVGMSHLSPYKFIRTMLAKEVIQIKYGLDAEDSIIDFFGWLAVYYRYMEKKKGKKK
;
A
#
# COMPACT_ATOMS: atom_id res chain seq x y z
N MET A 1 -0.08 -9.80 27.63
CA MET A 1 0.18 -9.81 27.25
C MET A 1 0.36 -10.56 26.19
N MET A 2 -0.03 -11.27 26.01
CA MET A 2 0.01 -11.94 25.00
C MET A 2 -0.02 -11.20 23.92
N ASN A 3 -0.58 -10.29 24.03
CA ASN A 3 -0.67 -9.53 22.97
C ASN A 3 0.61 -9.07 22.45
N GLN A 4 1.60 -9.00 23.31
CA GLN A 4 2.81 -8.62 22.86
C GLN A 4 3.32 -9.53 21.83
N ARG A 5 3.19 -10.79 22.02
CA ARG A 5 3.65 -11.66 21.13
C ARG A 5 2.86 -11.60 19.89
N GLU A 6 1.58 -11.40 19.95
CA GLU A 6 0.79 -11.32 18.80
C GLU A 6 1.15 -10.11 18.02
N GLN A 7 1.44 -9.03 18.70
CA GLN A 7 1.81 -7.84 18.01
C GLN A 7 3.08 -8.03 17.24
N LEU A 8 4.03 -8.70 17.83
CA LEU A 8 5.26 -8.93 17.16
C LEU A 8 5.07 -9.76 15.93
N SER A 9 4.22 -10.75 16.02
CA SER A 9 4.06 -11.60 14.88
C SER A 9 3.24 -10.93 13.80
N SER A 10 2.41 -10.01 14.19
CA SER A 10 1.62 -9.43 13.15
C SER A 10 2.28 -8.27 12.63
N VAL A 11 3.25 -7.84 13.05
CA VAL A 11 3.89 -7.15 12.38
C VAL A 11 4.38 -6.16 12.44
N THR A 12 4.39 -5.74 12.35
CA THR A 12 4.86 -4.68 11.87
C THR A 12 4.27 -3.63 12.55
N ASN A 13 4.98 -2.85 13.22
CA ASN A 13 4.46 -1.65 13.79
C ASN A 13 4.44 -0.64 12.66
N SER A 14 3.86 0.49 12.90
CA SER A 14 3.68 1.46 11.85
C SER A 14 5.00 2.00 11.34
N ILE A 15 6.00 2.10 12.17
CA ILE A 15 7.29 2.60 11.73
C ILE A 15 7.92 1.67 10.71
N GLU A 16 7.90 0.38 11.00
CA GLU A 16 8.44 -0.59 10.07
C GLU A 16 7.67 -0.61 8.78
N LEU A 17 6.35 -0.50 8.86
CA LEU A 17 5.54 -0.54 7.66
C LEU A 17 5.81 0.71 6.82
N LYS A 18 5.99 1.85 7.46
CA LYS A 18 6.33 3.06 6.72
C LYS A 18 7.64 2.91 5.99
N GLU A 19 8.62 2.28 6.63
CA GLU A 19 9.90 2.06 5.99
C GLU A 19 9.77 1.12 4.81
N ARG A 20 8.95 0.08 4.96
CA ARG A 20 8.75 -0.84 3.87
C ARG A 20 8.10 -0.20 2.68
N VAL A 21 7.05 0.59 2.93
CA VAL A 21 6.35 1.26 1.83
C VAL A 21 7.29 2.27 1.17
N LYS A 22 8.07 2.97 1.97
CA LYS A 22 9.01 3.94 1.44
C LYS A 22 10.05 3.27 0.56
N ASP A 23 10.62 2.16 1.03
CA ASP A 23 11.59 1.44 0.24
C ASP A 23 10.99 0.94 -1.05
N MET A 24 9.76 0.44 -0.97
CA MET A 24 9.10 -0.07 -2.14
C MET A 24 8.92 1.02 -3.17
N VAL A 25 8.52 2.20 -2.72
CA VAL A 25 8.29 3.29 -3.65
C VAL A 25 9.59 3.83 -4.23
N ILE A 26 10.61 3.90 -3.43
CA ILE A 26 11.85 4.54 -3.85
C ILE A 26 12.84 3.60 -4.53
N THR A 27 13.03 2.44 -3.96
CA THR A 27 14.14 1.59 -4.43
C THR A 27 13.72 0.27 -5.07
N SER A 28 12.56 -0.23 -4.71
CA SER A 28 12.18 -1.54 -5.22
C SER A 28 11.85 -1.49 -6.71
N PRO A 29 12.21 -2.50 -7.45
CA PRO A 29 11.82 -2.56 -8.87
C PRO A 29 10.38 -2.99 -9.07
N ASP A 30 9.68 -3.32 -7.98
CA ASP A 30 8.28 -3.73 -8.10
C ASP A 30 7.42 -2.56 -8.48
N PHE A 31 6.43 -2.81 -9.28
CA PHE A 31 5.43 -1.82 -9.66
C PHE A 31 6.04 -0.55 -10.28
N VAL A 32 7.15 -0.73 -10.99
CA VAL A 32 7.84 0.42 -11.58
C VAL A 32 6.94 1.24 -12.48
N TYR A 33 6.21 0.55 -13.34
CA TYR A 33 5.37 1.26 -14.30
C TYR A 33 4.31 2.08 -13.58
N GLU A 34 3.67 1.48 -12.61
CA GLU A 34 2.61 2.17 -11.88
C GLU A 34 3.15 3.32 -11.05
N LYS A 35 4.32 3.14 -10.47
CA LYS A 35 4.94 4.20 -9.69
C LYS A 35 5.31 5.38 -10.56
N MET A 36 5.87 5.10 -11.72
CA MET A 36 6.25 6.17 -12.63
C MET A 36 5.01 6.90 -13.12
N SER A 37 3.96 6.16 -13.44
CA SER A 37 2.72 6.77 -13.87
C SER A 37 2.12 7.63 -12.77
N PHE A 38 2.20 7.14 -11.54
CA PHE A 38 1.67 7.87 -10.41
C PHE A 38 2.38 9.23 -10.26
N PHE A 39 3.72 9.21 -10.27
CA PHE A 39 4.44 10.46 -10.09
C PHE A 39 4.28 11.40 -11.29
N SER A 40 4.18 10.83 -12.47
CA SER A 40 3.96 11.63 -13.67
C SER A 40 2.62 12.35 -13.61
N ILE A 41 1.58 11.64 -13.19
CA ILE A 41 0.26 12.23 -13.08
C ILE A 41 0.22 13.30 -12.00
N LEU A 42 0.92 13.09 -10.90
CA LEU A 42 0.98 14.10 -9.87
C LEU A 42 1.57 15.39 -10.43
N GLN A 43 2.61 15.27 -11.22
CA GLN A 43 3.21 16.44 -11.81
C GLN A 43 2.26 17.13 -12.76
N GLU A 44 1.56 16.37 -13.58
CA GLU A 44 0.60 16.93 -14.52
C GLU A 44 -0.49 17.71 -13.82
N LYS A 45 -0.87 17.26 -12.65
CA LYS A 45 -1.94 17.91 -11.92
C LYS A 45 -1.45 19.03 -11.03
N GLY A 46 -0.19 19.38 -11.13
CA GLY A 46 0.35 20.43 -10.28
C GLY A 46 0.59 20.00 -8.86
N LEU A 47 0.59 18.70 -8.61
CA LEU A 47 0.80 18.18 -7.29
C LEU A 47 2.21 17.65 -7.08
N GLY A 48 3.11 18.02 -7.97
CA GLY A 48 4.47 17.53 -7.87
C GLY A 48 5.21 18.01 -6.64
N ASN A 49 4.70 19.08 -6.02
CA ASN A 49 5.36 19.61 -4.84
C ASN A 49 4.78 19.13 -3.53
N ILE A 50 3.81 18.24 -3.58
CA ILE A 50 3.24 17.76 -2.33
C ILE A 50 4.28 16.90 -1.62
N ASN A 51 4.13 16.84 -0.32
CA ASN A 51 5.03 16.03 0.46
C ASN A 51 4.53 14.60 0.43
N VAL A 52 5.08 13.83 -0.48
CA VAL A 52 4.66 12.44 -0.70
C VAL A 52 4.79 11.63 0.57
N LEU A 53 5.83 11.91 1.36
CA LEU A 53 6.04 11.16 2.59
C LEU A 53 4.91 11.36 3.59
N ASP A 54 4.32 12.57 3.60
CA ASP A 54 3.19 12.81 4.49
C ASP A 54 2.00 11.94 4.08
N TYR A 55 1.77 11.81 2.79
CA TYR A 55 0.66 10.97 2.33
C TYR A 55 0.93 9.51 2.60
N MET A 56 2.18 9.09 2.50
CA MET A 56 2.54 7.73 2.84
C MET A 56 2.28 7.47 4.32
N ASP A 57 2.65 8.43 5.16
CA ASP A 57 2.41 8.28 6.59
C ASP A 57 0.92 8.18 6.89
N LYS A 58 0.12 9.02 6.25
CA LYS A 58 -1.31 8.98 6.46
C LYS A 58 -1.90 7.65 6.02
N ALA A 59 -1.43 7.13 4.92
CA ALA A 59 -1.93 5.88 4.39
C ALA A 59 -1.59 4.71 5.32
N VAL A 60 -0.35 4.69 5.80
CA VAL A 60 0.07 3.63 6.70
C VAL A 60 -0.71 3.72 8.01
N ASP A 61 -0.88 4.93 8.53
CA ASP A 61 -1.63 5.11 9.76
C ASP A 61 -3.07 4.65 9.58
N LYS A 62 -3.66 4.94 8.44
CA LYS A 62 -5.00 4.50 8.16
C LYS A 62 -5.10 2.98 8.15
N VAL A 63 -4.14 2.32 7.54
CA VAL A 63 -4.12 0.87 7.50
C VAL A 63 -3.92 0.30 8.90
N MET A 64 -3.01 0.89 9.67
CA MET A 64 -2.74 0.38 11.00
C MET A 64 -3.91 0.62 11.95
N ASN A 65 -4.69 1.66 11.70
CA ASN A 65 -5.85 1.94 12.55
C ASN A 65 -7.13 1.28 12.05
N THR A 66 -7.10 0.64 10.93
CA THR A 66 -8.26 -0.11 10.43
C THR A 66 -8.28 -1.44 11.17
N PRO A 67 -9.45 -1.92 11.58
CA PRO A 67 -9.51 -3.20 12.27
C PRO A 67 -8.86 -4.29 11.45
N GLU A 68 -8.17 -5.16 12.13
CA GLU A 68 -7.38 -6.17 11.46
C GLU A 68 -8.22 -7.06 10.56
N ASP A 69 -9.42 -7.40 10.99
CA ASP A 69 -10.27 -8.26 10.16
C ASP A 69 -10.65 -7.57 8.85
N VAL A 70 -10.81 -6.25 8.86
CA VAL A 70 -11.13 -5.53 7.65
C VAL A 70 -9.94 -5.57 6.70
N CYS A 71 -8.76 -5.33 7.23
CA CYS A 71 -7.55 -5.39 6.41
C CYS A 71 -7.29 -6.78 5.88
N LEU A 72 -7.51 -7.79 6.72
CA LEU A 72 -7.31 -9.16 6.29
C LEU A 72 -8.29 -9.54 5.20
N ASN A 73 -9.53 -9.05 5.28
CA ASN A 73 -10.48 -9.34 4.24
C ASN A 73 -10.05 -8.71 2.92
N ALA A 74 -9.52 -7.51 2.96
CA ALA A 74 -9.01 -6.89 1.75
C ALA A 74 -7.85 -7.70 1.18
N PHE A 75 -6.96 -8.17 2.04
CA PHE A 75 -5.84 -8.98 1.57
C PHE A 75 -6.32 -10.30 1.01
N ARG A 76 -7.32 -10.90 1.64
CA ARG A 76 -7.87 -12.15 1.16
C ARG A 76 -8.51 -11.98 -0.21
N GLU A 77 -9.09 -10.82 -0.47
CA GLU A 77 -9.60 -10.57 -1.79
C GLU A 77 -8.49 -10.50 -2.81
N MET A 78 -7.36 -9.92 -2.44
CA MET A 78 -6.21 -9.91 -3.32
C MET A 78 -5.77 -11.32 -3.66
N VAL A 79 -5.74 -12.18 -2.65
CA VAL A 79 -5.30 -13.55 -2.85
C VAL A 79 -6.39 -14.36 -3.52
N GLY A 80 -7.62 -14.07 -3.17
CA GLY A 80 -8.75 -14.85 -3.63
C GLY A 80 -9.19 -14.57 -5.05
N MET A 81 -8.63 -13.55 -5.68
CA MET A 81 -8.86 -13.33 -7.08
C MET A 81 -8.09 -14.41 -7.76
N SER A 82 -8.67 -15.53 -7.75
CA SER A 82 -8.00 -16.77 -7.94
C SER A 82 -7.12 -16.92 -9.14
N HIS A 83 -7.41 -16.28 -10.20
CA HIS A 83 -6.56 -16.39 -11.35
C HIS A 83 -5.50 -15.30 -11.39
N LEU A 84 -5.44 -14.47 -10.34
CA LEU A 84 -4.43 -13.44 -10.28
C LEU A 84 -3.56 -13.64 -9.06
N SER A 85 -2.26 -13.45 -9.22
CA SER A 85 -1.42 -13.46 -8.05
C SER A 85 -1.68 -12.17 -7.28
N PRO A 86 -1.34 -12.11 -6.00
CA PRO A 86 -1.48 -10.88 -5.25
C PRO A 86 -0.74 -9.72 -5.91
N TYR A 87 0.39 -10.00 -6.54
CA TYR A 87 1.16 -9.00 -7.25
C TYR A 87 0.33 -8.40 -8.39
N LYS A 88 -0.31 -9.25 -9.18
CA LYS A 88 -1.10 -8.76 -10.29
C LYS A 88 -2.32 -8.00 -9.83
N PHE A 89 -2.91 -8.44 -8.75
CA PHE A 89 -4.08 -7.75 -8.22
C PHE A 89 -3.70 -6.35 -7.77
N ILE A 90 -2.62 -6.22 -7.00
CA ILE A 90 -2.25 -4.92 -6.49
C ILE A 90 -1.82 -4.01 -7.64
N ARG A 91 -1.19 -4.57 -8.65
CA ARG A 91 -0.79 -3.79 -9.81
C ARG A 91 -2.00 -3.20 -10.50
N THR A 92 -3.06 -3.99 -10.62
CA THR A 92 -4.30 -3.53 -11.22
C THR A 92 -4.92 -2.42 -10.38
N MET A 93 -4.91 -2.58 -9.07
CA MET A 93 -5.47 -1.56 -8.20
C MET A 93 -4.68 -0.26 -8.26
N LEU A 94 -3.36 -0.36 -8.33
CA LEU A 94 -2.55 0.84 -8.43
C LEU A 94 -2.81 1.56 -9.75
N ALA A 95 -2.96 0.82 -10.84
CA ALA A 95 -3.26 1.43 -12.11
C ALA A 95 -4.61 2.14 -12.06
N LYS A 96 -5.56 1.57 -11.34
CA LYS A 96 -6.86 2.17 -11.19
C LYS A 96 -6.75 3.49 -10.43
N GLU A 97 -5.94 3.52 -9.38
CA GLU A 97 -5.75 4.74 -8.61
C GLU A 97 -5.12 5.83 -9.46
N VAL A 98 -4.17 5.46 -10.31
CA VAL A 98 -3.56 6.44 -11.20
C VAL A 98 -4.61 7.05 -12.11
N ILE A 99 -5.51 6.24 -12.62
CA ILE A 99 -6.57 6.74 -13.48
C ILE A 99 -7.49 7.68 -12.71
N GLN A 100 -7.80 7.34 -11.47
CA GLN A 100 -8.66 8.19 -10.66
C GLN A 100 -8.01 9.54 -10.41
N ILE A 101 -6.73 9.56 -10.13
CA ILE A 101 -6.02 10.80 -9.94
C ILE A 101 -6.05 11.61 -11.23
N LYS A 102 -5.88 10.93 -12.34
CA LYS A 102 -5.84 11.60 -13.62
C LYS A 102 -7.14 12.34 -13.92
N TYR A 103 -8.25 11.73 -13.55
CA TYR A 103 -9.53 12.36 -13.83
C TYR A 103 -10.01 13.28 -12.72
N GLY A 104 -9.19 13.50 -11.72
CA GLY A 104 -9.49 14.50 -10.72
C GLY A 104 -10.53 14.14 -9.69
N LEU A 105 -10.81 12.85 -9.55
CA LEU A 105 -11.79 12.44 -8.58
C LEU A 105 -11.10 12.22 -7.26
N ASP A 106 -11.31 13.11 -6.31
CA ASP A 106 -10.74 12.94 -4.98
C ASP A 106 -9.26 12.58 -5.04
N ALA A 107 -8.50 13.46 -5.64
CA ALA A 107 -7.09 13.15 -5.84
C ALA A 107 -6.37 12.82 -4.54
N GLU A 108 -6.67 13.54 -3.48
CA GLU A 108 -6.01 13.26 -2.21
C GLU A 108 -6.34 11.87 -1.70
N ASP A 109 -7.61 11.50 -1.77
CA ASP A 109 -8.02 10.18 -1.34
C ASP A 109 -7.36 9.11 -2.20
N SER A 110 -7.26 9.36 -3.49
CA SER A 110 -6.63 8.38 -4.37
C SER A 110 -5.15 8.23 -4.05
N ILE A 111 -4.48 9.31 -3.69
CA ILE A 111 -3.08 9.23 -3.31
C ILE A 111 -2.95 8.38 -2.04
N ILE A 112 -3.81 8.61 -1.06
CA ILE A 112 -3.78 7.84 0.16
C ILE A 112 -4.09 6.37 -0.12
N ASP A 113 -5.05 6.11 -1.00
CA ASP A 113 -5.39 4.74 -1.36
C ASP A 113 -4.24 4.04 -2.08
N PHE A 114 -3.54 4.77 -2.92
CA PHE A 114 -2.40 4.20 -3.63
C PHE A 114 -1.40 3.64 -2.62
N PHE A 115 -1.01 4.46 -1.64
CA PHE A 115 -0.07 4.00 -0.64
C PHE A 115 -0.71 3.01 0.32
N GLY A 116 -2.00 3.13 0.57
CA GLY A 116 -2.72 2.19 1.43
C GLY A 116 -2.71 0.77 0.88
N TRP A 117 -2.92 0.63 -0.44
CA TRP A 117 -2.87 -0.70 -1.05
C TRP A 117 -1.48 -1.31 -0.91
N LEU A 118 -0.44 -0.48 -1.08
CA LEU A 118 0.92 -0.97 -0.90
C LEU A 118 1.16 -1.38 0.55
N ALA A 119 0.61 -0.62 1.48
CA ALA A 119 0.78 -0.95 2.90
C ALA A 119 0.12 -2.28 3.24
N VAL A 120 -1.10 -2.51 2.75
CA VAL A 120 -1.77 -3.77 3.01
C VAL A 120 -0.99 -4.92 2.39
N TYR A 121 -0.54 -4.73 1.17
CA TYR A 121 0.21 -5.76 0.48
C TYR A 121 1.46 -6.14 1.26
N TYR A 122 2.25 -5.15 1.67
CA TYR A 122 3.48 -5.47 2.34
C TYR A 122 3.27 -5.97 3.76
N ARG A 123 2.23 -5.50 4.43
CA ARG A 123 1.97 -5.95 5.77
C ARG A 123 1.71 -7.46 5.80
N TYR A 124 0.90 -7.92 4.87
CA TYR A 124 0.50 -9.32 4.92
C TYR A 124 1.36 -10.25 4.08
N MET A 125 1.99 -9.72 3.05
CA MET A 125 2.93 -10.55 2.30
C MET A 125 4.19 -10.80 3.12
N GLU A 126 4.62 -9.79 3.87
CA GLU A 126 5.78 -9.98 4.70
C GLU A 126 5.50 -10.98 5.81
N LYS A 127 4.31 -10.89 6.38
CA LYS A 127 3.94 -11.81 7.39
C LYS A 127 3.92 -13.22 6.85
N LYS A 128 3.39 -13.38 5.65
CA LYS A 128 3.32 -14.67 5.04
C LYS A 128 4.71 -15.22 4.78
N LYS A 129 5.61 -14.40 4.33
CA LYS A 129 6.95 -14.82 4.10
C LYS A 129 7.61 -15.26 5.39
N GLY A 130 7.40 -14.52 6.44
CA GLY A 130 7.94 -14.86 7.70
C GLY A 130 7.50 -16.21 8.17
N LYS A 131 6.27 -16.54 7.86
CA LYS A 131 5.79 -17.82 8.25
C LYS A 131 6.46 -18.93 7.56
N LYS A 132 6.90 -18.74 6.38
CA LYS A 132 7.52 -19.78 5.68
C LYS A 132 8.82 -20.16 6.24
N LYS A 133 9.40 -19.34 7.00
CA LYS A 133 10.63 -19.72 7.57
C LYS A 133 10.43 -20.75 8.54
#